data_02a65a1537e5e6d47667df17cc4ef5bc
#
_entry.id   02a65a1537e5e6d47667df17cc4ef5bc
#
_cell.length_a   1.000
_cell.length_b   1.000
_cell.length_c   1.000
_cell.angle_alpha   90.00
_cell.angle_beta   90.00
_cell.angle_gamma   90.00
#
_symmetry.space_group_name_H-M   'P 1'
#
loop_
_entity.id
_entity.type
_entity.pdbx_description
1 polymer ?
#
loop_
_entity_poly.entity_id
_entity_poly.type
_entity_poly.pdbx_seq_one_letter_code
_entity_poly.pdbx_strand_id
1 'polypeptide(L)'
;LSAGHATKVRAISVMPGVLGGVVAAFRGRRALGAGVFALFLSIHLFANHLQMTYYLLFLIAFVGVSEFILLSYKSEVKQALKTSLILLVGGFFAILPQSAELALTQNYSHHTTRGEAVLTNYSGDQAELESGLSEDYILEYSMSRGEWLSMMIPDIKGGGDQLYWGEQRFSGGAFYFGAIAFALMLAFFFVGRDPLRFPLM
;
A
#
# COMPACT_ATOMS: atom_id res chain seq x y z
N LEU A 1 0.73 18.24 4.46
CA LEU A 1 -0.67 18.60 4.86
C LEU A 1 -1.26 19.71 3.99
N SER A 2 -0.43 20.58 3.39
CA SER A 2 -0.89 21.67 2.50
C SER A 2 -1.70 21.17 1.28
N ALA A 3 -1.43 19.96 0.80
CA ALA A 3 -2.15 19.31 -0.31
C ALA A 3 -3.54 18.72 0.06
N GLY A 4 -4.00 18.88 1.31
CA GLY A 4 -5.34 18.44 1.72
C GLY A 4 -5.54 16.93 1.92
N HIS A 5 -4.54 16.08 1.73
CA HIS A 5 -4.64 14.62 1.84
C HIS A 5 -4.43 14.07 3.27
N ALA A 6 -5.16 14.61 4.24
CA ALA A 6 -5.00 14.24 5.66
C ALA A 6 -5.23 12.74 5.94
N THR A 7 -6.22 12.12 5.30
CA THR A 7 -6.52 10.68 5.46
C THR A 7 -5.39 9.80 4.93
N LYS A 8 -4.80 10.16 3.78
CA LYS A 8 -3.64 9.47 3.20
C LYS A 8 -2.43 9.54 4.14
N VAL A 9 -2.12 10.72 4.68
CA VAL A 9 -1.01 10.91 5.61
C VAL A 9 -1.22 10.10 6.89
N ARG A 10 -2.42 10.09 7.46
CA ARG A 10 -2.76 9.26 8.63
C ARG A 10 -2.56 7.77 8.34
N ALA A 11 -3.07 7.28 7.21
CA ALA A 11 -2.89 5.89 6.82
C ALA A 11 -1.41 5.51 6.70
N ILE A 12 -0.60 6.31 6.00
CA ILE A 12 0.83 6.03 5.78
C ILE A 12 1.62 6.06 7.10
N SER A 13 1.31 7.01 8.00
CA SER A 13 2.07 7.20 9.25
C SER A 13 2.05 5.99 10.18
N VAL A 14 1.02 5.15 10.11
CA VAL A 14 0.87 3.97 10.98
C VAL A 14 1.33 2.65 10.33
N MET A 15 1.62 2.65 9.02
CA MET A 15 2.12 1.45 8.31
C MET A 15 3.36 0.82 8.94
N PRO A 16 4.39 1.60 9.38
CA PRO A 16 5.56 1.02 10.04
C PRO A 16 5.21 0.23 11.31
N GLY A 17 4.20 0.67 12.07
CA GLY A 17 3.71 -0.05 13.23
C GLY A 17 3.07 -1.39 12.88
N VAL A 18 2.29 -1.44 11.79
CA VAL A 18 1.70 -2.68 11.27
C VAL A 18 2.80 -3.67 10.89
N LEU A 19 3.77 -3.26 10.08
CA LEU A 19 4.87 -4.10 9.62
C LEU A 19 5.78 -4.54 10.79
N GLY A 20 6.08 -3.63 11.72
CA GLY A 20 6.80 -3.93 12.94
C GLY A 20 6.13 -4.99 13.79
N GLY A 21 4.80 -4.96 13.88
CA GLY A 21 3.99 -5.99 14.54
C GLY A 21 4.16 -7.37 13.89
N VAL A 22 4.10 -7.44 12.56
CA VAL A 22 4.33 -8.69 11.80
C VAL A 22 5.73 -9.25 12.10
N VAL A 23 6.77 -8.44 11.93
CA VAL A 23 8.16 -8.86 12.17
C VAL A 23 8.36 -9.31 13.63
N ALA A 24 7.85 -8.56 14.60
CA ALA A 24 7.96 -8.91 16.02
C ALA A 24 7.27 -10.26 16.34
N ALA A 25 6.12 -10.54 15.72
CA ALA A 25 5.41 -11.81 15.87
C ALA A 25 6.24 -12.98 15.35
N PHE A 26 6.81 -12.88 14.14
CA PHE A 26 7.65 -13.92 13.56
C PHE A 26 8.96 -14.10 14.29
N ARG A 27 9.52 -13.05 14.90
CA ARG A 27 10.75 -13.09 15.70
C ARG A 27 10.53 -13.52 17.17
N GLY A 28 9.44 -14.25 17.42
CA GLY A 28 9.19 -14.93 18.70
C GLY A 28 8.29 -14.18 19.69
N ARG A 29 8.05 -12.87 19.51
CA ARG A 29 7.16 -12.06 20.36
C ARG A 29 5.71 -12.11 19.86
N ARG A 30 5.16 -13.32 19.71
CA ARG A 30 3.89 -13.56 19.00
C ARG A 30 2.72 -12.75 19.52
N ALA A 31 2.46 -12.78 20.84
CA ALA A 31 1.32 -12.07 21.42
C ALA A 31 1.48 -10.56 21.32
N LEU A 32 2.68 -10.05 21.65
CA LEU A 32 2.98 -8.61 21.53
C LEU A 32 2.92 -8.17 20.07
N GLY A 33 3.56 -8.91 19.16
CA GLY A 33 3.56 -8.59 17.74
C GLY A 33 2.16 -8.57 17.13
N ALA A 34 1.32 -9.57 17.46
CA ALA A 34 -0.05 -9.61 17.00
C ALA A 34 -0.91 -8.48 17.60
N GLY A 35 -0.71 -8.13 18.86
CA GLY A 35 -1.38 -7.00 19.50
C GLY A 35 -0.99 -5.66 18.85
N VAL A 36 0.29 -5.43 18.60
CA VAL A 36 0.80 -4.24 17.88
C VAL A 36 0.25 -4.21 16.46
N PHE A 37 0.33 -5.33 15.74
CA PHE A 37 -0.24 -5.48 14.39
C PHE A 37 -1.73 -5.13 14.37
N ALA A 38 -2.53 -5.73 15.25
CA ALA A 38 -3.97 -5.50 15.30
C ALA A 38 -4.31 -4.04 15.63
N LEU A 39 -3.62 -3.45 16.61
CA LEU A 39 -3.82 -2.06 17.01
C LEU A 39 -3.53 -1.10 15.86
N PHE A 40 -2.33 -1.19 15.28
CA PHE A 40 -1.93 -0.27 14.22
C PHE A 40 -2.73 -0.50 12.93
N LEU A 41 -3.11 -1.74 12.61
CA LEU A 41 -3.99 -2.04 11.49
C LEU A 41 -5.39 -1.45 11.70
N SER A 42 -5.94 -1.53 12.91
CA SER A 42 -7.24 -0.91 13.24
C SER A 42 -7.19 0.62 13.08
N ILE A 43 -6.11 1.27 13.58
CA ILE A 43 -5.92 2.72 13.40
C ILE A 43 -5.74 3.06 11.90
N HIS A 44 -5.05 2.21 11.13
CA HIS A 44 -4.90 2.39 9.68
C HIS A 44 -6.26 2.35 8.98
N LEU A 45 -7.09 1.36 9.29
CA LEU A 45 -8.43 1.22 8.71
C LEU A 45 -9.34 2.38 9.08
N PHE A 46 -9.19 2.94 10.30
CA PHE A 46 -9.93 4.13 10.74
C PHE A 46 -9.63 5.38 9.88
N ALA A 47 -8.48 5.44 9.19
CA ALA A 47 -8.21 6.50 8.24
C ALA A 47 -9.11 6.45 6.98
N ASN A 48 -9.84 5.35 6.77
CA ASN A 48 -10.76 5.07 5.67
C ASN A 48 -10.20 5.43 4.29
N HIS A 49 -8.97 4.98 4.01
CA HIS A 49 -8.30 5.18 2.73
C HIS A 49 -7.97 3.85 2.07
N LEU A 50 -8.97 3.26 1.39
CA LEU A 50 -8.90 1.89 0.84
C LEU A 50 -7.71 1.65 -0.08
N GLN A 51 -7.32 2.64 -0.90
CA GLN A 51 -6.14 2.53 -1.77
C GLN A 51 -4.84 2.32 -0.96
N MET A 52 -4.67 3.05 0.15
CA MET A 52 -3.50 2.88 1.02
C MET A 52 -3.55 1.53 1.76
N THR A 53 -4.74 1.06 2.12
CA THR A 53 -4.93 -0.28 2.69
C THR A 53 -4.55 -1.37 1.70
N TYR A 54 -4.92 -1.22 0.43
CA TYR A 54 -4.54 -2.13 -0.65
C TYR A 54 -3.01 -2.23 -0.78
N TYR A 55 -2.30 -1.11 -0.80
CA TYR A 55 -0.83 -1.13 -0.84
C TYR A 55 -0.20 -1.74 0.41
N LEU A 56 -0.78 -1.45 1.59
CA LEU A 56 -0.32 -2.05 2.83
C LEU A 56 -0.48 -3.58 2.84
N LEU A 57 -1.53 -4.13 2.25
CA LEU A 57 -1.71 -5.59 2.13
C LEU A 57 -0.57 -6.25 1.36
N PHE A 58 -0.08 -5.65 0.28
CA PHE A 58 1.10 -6.17 -0.42
C PHE A 58 2.35 -6.13 0.46
N LEU A 59 2.55 -5.05 1.22
CA LEU A 59 3.69 -4.95 2.13
C LEU A 59 3.60 -6.00 3.24
N ILE A 60 2.42 -6.20 3.83
CA ILE A 60 2.20 -7.24 4.84
C ILE A 60 2.47 -8.63 4.25
N ALA A 61 1.95 -8.91 3.05
CA ALA A 61 2.17 -10.17 2.37
C ALA A 61 3.66 -10.40 2.09
N PHE A 62 4.35 -9.39 1.55
CA PHE A 62 5.77 -9.47 1.24
C PHE A 62 6.62 -9.73 2.50
N VAL A 63 6.43 -8.94 3.55
CA VAL A 63 7.15 -9.12 4.82
C VAL A 63 6.78 -10.44 5.49
N GLY A 64 5.49 -10.79 5.54
CA GLY A 64 5.02 -12.02 6.14
C GLY A 64 5.54 -13.27 5.44
N VAL A 65 5.54 -13.29 4.10
CA VAL A 65 6.11 -14.38 3.31
C VAL A 65 7.62 -14.48 3.50
N SER A 66 8.33 -13.34 3.53
CA SER A 66 9.77 -13.31 3.77
C SER A 66 10.14 -13.91 5.13
N GLU A 67 9.46 -13.52 6.20
CA GLU A 67 9.68 -14.07 7.55
C GLU A 67 9.26 -15.55 7.63
N PHE A 68 8.18 -15.93 6.95
CA PHE A 68 7.75 -17.34 6.86
C PHE A 68 8.82 -18.22 6.19
N ILE A 69 9.38 -17.75 5.07
CA ILE A 69 10.45 -18.46 4.34
C ILE A 69 11.68 -18.58 5.24
N LEU A 70 12.08 -17.52 5.96
CA LEU A 70 13.21 -17.55 6.89
C LEU A 70 13.05 -18.63 7.97
N LEU A 71 11.87 -18.73 8.59
CA LEU A 71 11.58 -19.76 9.58
C LEU A 71 11.56 -21.16 8.95
N SER A 72 11.08 -21.27 7.71
CA SER A 72 11.05 -22.55 6.98
C SER A 72 12.47 -23.05 6.69
N TYR A 73 13.39 -22.18 6.31
CA TYR A 73 14.81 -22.53 6.15
C TYR A 73 15.45 -22.99 7.46
N LYS A 74 14.98 -22.51 8.60
CA LYS A 74 15.42 -22.95 9.95
C LYS A 74 14.71 -24.23 10.42
N SER A 75 13.91 -24.89 9.56
CA SER A 75 13.07 -26.04 9.90
C SER A 75 12.01 -25.76 10.97
N GLU A 76 11.61 -24.49 11.12
CA GLU A 76 10.63 -24.04 12.11
C GLU A 76 9.23 -23.78 11.49
N VAL A 77 8.83 -24.58 10.49
CA VAL A 77 7.56 -24.39 9.74
C VAL A 77 6.33 -24.36 10.66
N LYS A 78 6.30 -25.22 11.70
CA LYS A 78 5.18 -25.23 12.67
C LYS A 78 5.07 -23.91 13.42
N GLN A 79 6.19 -23.26 13.72
CA GLN A 79 6.20 -21.94 14.37
C GLN A 79 5.74 -20.86 13.40
N ALA A 80 6.16 -20.91 12.13
CA ALA A 80 5.73 -20.01 11.08
C ALA A 80 4.20 -20.08 10.89
N LEU A 81 3.63 -21.29 10.75
CA LEU A 81 2.20 -21.50 10.62
C LEU A 81 1.41 -20.97 11.84
N LYS A 82 1.89 -21.28 13.06
CA LYS A 82 1.26 -20.79 14.29
C LYS A 82 1.27 -19.25 14.35
N THR A 83 2.38 -18.63 13.97
CA THR A 83 2.50 -17.17 13.96
C THR A 83 1.56 -16.54 12.91
N SER A 84 1.51 -17.10 11.71
CA SER A 84 0.61 -16.65 10.65
C SER A 84 -0.86 -16.73 11.10
N LEU A 85 -1.25 -17.83 11.76
CA LEU A 85 -2.61 -17.97 12.29
C LEU A 85 -2.94 -16.90 13.35
N ILE A 86 -2.00 -16.63 14.27
CA ILE A 86 -2.18 -15.60 15.30
C ILE A 86 -2.31 -14.21 14.65
N LEU A 87 -1.52 -13.91 13.61
CA LEU A 87 -1.65 -12.66 12.87
C LEU A 87 -2.97 -12.57 12.10
N LEU A 88 -3.46 -13.64 11.50
CA LEU A 88 -4.79 -13.67 10.87
C LEU A 88 -5.90 -13.37 11.86
N VAL A 89 -5.84 -13.97 13.06
CA VAL A 89 -6.78 -13.67 14.16
C VAL A 89 -6.67 -12.21 14.58
N GLY A 90 -5.45 -11.68 14.73
CA GLY A 90 -5.22 -10.26 15.02
C GLY A 90 -5.79 -9.34 13.95
N GLY A 91 -5.61 -9.69 12.68
CA GLY A 91 -6.19 -8.97 11.54
C GLY A 91 -7.71 -8.96 11.55
N PHE A 92 -8.33 -10.11 11.86
CA PHE A 92 -9.79 -10.20 12.03
C PHE A 92 -10.29 -9.22 13.10
N PHE A 93 -9.67 -9.21 14.29
CA PHE A 93 -10.03 -8.28 15.34
C PHE A 93 -9.75 -6.82 14.99
N ALA A 94 -8.76 -6.53 14.15
CA ALA A 94 -8.47 -5.18 13.67
C ALA A 94 -9.57 -4.62 12.75
N ILE A 95 -10.25 -5.50 11.99
CA ILE A 95 -11.30 -5.12 11.04
C ILE A 95 -12.64 -4.88 11.75
N LEU A 96 -12.92 -5.58 12.83
CA LEU A 96 -14.22 -5.54 13.51
C LEU A 96 -14.71 -4.12 13.87
N PRO A 97 -13.88 -3.23 14.47
CA PRO A 97 -14.33 -1.87 14.81
C PRO A 97 -14.73 -1.03 13.58
N GLN A 98 -14.19 -1.35 12.41
CA GLN A 98 -14.41 -0.60 11.16
C GLN A 98 -15.40 -1.31 10.21
N SER A 99 -15.97 -2.43 10.61
CA SER A 99 -16.80 -3.28 9.74
C SER A 99 -18.02 -2.53 9.18
N ALA A 100 -18.69 -1.72 10.01
CA ALA A 100 -19.85 -0.94 9.58
C ALA A 100 -19.46 0.12 8.53
N GLU A 101 -18.36 0.85 8.75
CA GLU A 101 -17.90 1.89 7.82
C GLU A 101 -17.41 1.29 6.50
N LEU A 102 -16.72 0.15 6.55
CA LEU A 102 -16.32 -0.59 5.36
C LEU A 102 -17.53 -1.09 4.56
N ALA A 103 -18.55 -1.62 5.23
CA ALA A 103 -19.78 -2.05 4.58
C ALA A 103 -20.54 -0.88 3.94
N LEU A 104 -20.63 0.27 4.62
CA LEU A 104 -21.23 1.49 4.07
C LEU A 104 -20.45 1.99 2.85
N THR A 105 -19.12 2.00 2.92
CA THR A 105 -18.26 2.42 1.81
C THR A 105 -18.44 1.48 0.61
N GLN A 106 -18.55 0.18 0.84
CA GLN A 106 -18.81 -0.81 -0.21
C GLN A 106 -20.16 -0.57 -0.88
N ASN A 107 -21.23 -0.41 -0.09
CA ASN A 107 -22.55 -0.12 -0.63
C ASN A 107 -22.56 1.20 -1.42
N TYR A 108 -21.92 2.24 -0.89
CA TYR A 108 -21.86 3.54 -1.55
C TYR A 108 -21.05 3.48 -2.86
N SER A 109 -20.06 2.60 -2.98
CA SER A 109 -19.23 2.48 -4.19
C SER A 109 -20.02 2.14 -5.44
N HIS A 110 -21.13 1.40 -5.29
CA HIS A 110 -22.06 1.09 -6.41
C HIS A 110 -22.78 2.31 -6.96
N HIS A 111 -22.90 3.38 -6.17
CA HIS A 111 -23.57 4.63 -6.55
C HIS A 111 -22.61 5.75 -6.94
N THR A 112 -21.33 5.42 -7.15
CA THR A 112 -20.30 6.37 -7.59
C THR A 112 -19.98 6.18 -9.05
N THR A 113 -19.18 7.08 -9.62
CA THR A 113 -18.66 6.98 -11.01
C THR A 113 -17.88 5.69 -11.31
N ARG A 114 -17.56 4.91 -10.27
CA ARG A 114 -16.90 3.60 -10.39
C ARG A 114 -17.89 2.42 -10.40
N GLY A 115 -19.17 2.69 -10.15
CA GLY A 115 -20.25 1.72 -10.23
C GLY A 115 -20.89 1.72 -11.63
N GLU A 116 -22.01 1.00 -11.75
CA GLU A 116 -22.79 1.01 -12.99
C GLU A 116 -23.39 2.41 -13.27
N ALA A 117 -23.45 2.80 -14.55
CA ALA A 117 -24.07 4.06 -14.95
C ALA A 117 -25.57 4.01 -14.63
N VAL A 118 -26.02 4.82 -13.67
CA VAL A 118 -27.41 4.90 -13.24
C VAL A 118 -28.26 5.71 -14.23
N LEU A 119 -27.63 6.60 -14.99
CA LEU A 119 -28.30 7.42 -16.00
C LEU A 119 -28.13 6.75 -17.37
N THR A 120 -29.15 6.05 -17.84
CA THR A 120 -29.25 5.67 -19.24
C THR A 120 -29.49 6.95 -20.06
N ASN A 121 -28.56 7.27 -20.96
CA ASN A 121 -28.74 8.34 -21.90
C ASN A 121 -30.03 8.07 -22.72
N TYR A 122 -30.94 9.03 -22.73
CA TYR A 122 -32.25 8.98 -23.41
C TYR A 122 -32.12 9.02 -24.95
N SER A 123 -30.93 9.03 -25.47
CA SER A 123 -30.63 8.91 -26.90
C SER A 123 -30.38 7.43 -27.22
N GLY A 124 -31.32 6.84 -27.94
CA GLY A 124 -31.46 5.41 -28.26
C GLY A 124 -30.35 4.71 -29.03
N ASP A 125 -29.12 5.15 -28.90
CA ASP A 125 -27.93 4.43 -29.30
C ASP A 125 -27.50 3.56 -28.12
N GLN A 126 -27.44 2.25 -28.36
CA GLN A 126 -26.83 1.27 -27.44
C GLN A 126 -25.31 1.55 -27.33
N ALA A 127 -24.94 2.64 -26.66
CA ALA A 127 -23.62 2.77 -26.13
C ALA A 127 -23.50 1.67 -25.06
N GLU A 128 -22.64 0.70 -25.28
CA GLU A 128 -22.29 -0.33 -24.33
C GLU A 128 -22.03 0.39 -23.00
N LEU A 129 -22.85 0.04 -22.00
CA LEU A 129 -22.72 0.54 -20.63
C LEU A 129 -21.42 -0.06 -20.07
N GLU A 130 -20.29 0.54 -20.41
CA GLU A 130 -19.03 0.21 -19.78
C GLU A 130 -19.14 0.58 -18.29
N SER A 131 -19.32 -0.43 -17.46
CA SER A 131 -19.29 -0.29 -16.01
C SER A 131 -17.84 -0.02 -15.60
N GLY A 132 -17.58 1.14 -14.98
CA GLY A 132 -16.27 1.49 -14.45
C GLY A 132 -15.63 2.71 -15.11
N LEU A 133 -14.36 2.93 -14.79
CA LEU A 133 -13.55 4.00 -15.35
C LEU A 133 -12.90 3.54 -16.65
N SER A 134 -12.82 4.40 -17.66
CA SER A 134 -12.11 4.10 -18.91
C SER A 134 -10.63 3.82 -18.65
N GLU A 135 -10.04 2.97 -19.48
CA GLU A 135 -8.64 2.58 -19.38
C GLU A 135 -7.71 3.82 -19.47
N ASP A 136 -8.03 4.74 -20.36
CA ASP A 136 -7.31 6.00 -20.51
C ASP A 136 -7.33 6.83 -19.23
N TYR A 137 -8.46 6.91 -18.52
CA TYR A 137 -8.57 7.63 -17.26
C TYR A 137 -7.75 6.95 -16.14
N ILE A 138 -7.73 5.61 -16.11
CA ILE A 138 -6.95 4.86 -15.11
C ILE A 138 -5.46 5.07 -15.33
N LEU A 139 -5.02 5.11 -16.58
CA LEU A 139 -3.63 5.27 -16.97
C LEU A 139 -3.14 6.72 -16.92
N GLU A 140 -4.04 7.71 -16.89
CA GLU A 140 -3.73 9.14 -16.88
C GLU A 140 -2.80 9.56 -15.73
N TYR A 141 -2.86 8.83 -14.61
CA TYR A 141 -2.01 9.05 -13.43
C TYR A 141 -0.80 8.13 -13.36
N SER A 142 -0.56 7.34 -14.40
CA SER A 142 0.58 6.42 -14.45
C SER A 142 1.87 7.17 -14.77
N MET A 143 2.99 6.65 -14.25
CA MET A 143 4.31 7.19 -14.55
C MET A 143 4.68 6.88 -16.00
N SER A 144 5.08 7.88 -16.76
CA SER A 144 5.59 7.70 -18.12
C SER A 144 7.01 7.09 -18.12
N ARG A 145 7.44 6.64 -19.31
CA ARG A 145 8.79 6.07 -19.46
C ARG A 145 9.86 7.10 -19.05
N GLY A 146 10.73 6.69 -18.13
CA GLY A 146 11.81 7.52 -17.60
C GLY A 146 11.42 8.39 -16.39
N GLU A 147 10.15 8.53 -16.05
CA GLU A 147 9.76 9.26 -14.83
C GLU A 147 10.15 8.53 -13.54
N TRP A 148 10.33 7.21 -13.59
CA TRP A 148 10.87 6.46 -12.45
C TRP A 148 12.26 6.95 -12.02
N LEU A 149 13.03 7.58 -12.92
CA LEU A 149 14.31 8.20 -12.58
C LEU A 149 14.14 9.40 -11.63
N SER A 150 12.98 10.04 -11.58
CA SER A 150 12.67 11.11 -10.62
C SER A 150 12.73 10.65 -9.17
N MET A 151 12.57 9.34 -8.90
CA MET A 151 12.77 8.78 -7.56
C MET A 151 14.21 8.93 -7.06
N MET A 152 15.18 8.94 -7.98
CA MET A 152 16.62 9.00 -7.67
C MET A 152 17.21 10.37 -7.92
N ILE A 153 16.77 11.03 -9.00
CA ILE A 153 17.30 12.31 -9.47
C ILE A 153 16.18 13.34 -9.36
N PRO A 154 16.31 14.33 -8.46
CA PRO A 154 15.30 15.37 -8.34
C PRO A 154 15.16 16.14 -9.64
N ASP A 155 13.95 16.54 -9.96
CA ASP A 155 13.59 17.42 -11.07
C ASP A 155 14.06 16.96 -12.46
N ILE A 156 14.31 15.66 -12.67
CA ILE A 156 14.81 15.13 -13.96
C ILE A 156 13.85 15.40 -15.13
N LYS A 157 12.56 15.56 -14.85
CA LYS A 157 11.52 15.94 -15.82
C LYS A 157 11.04 17.39 -15.61
N GLY A 158 11.86 18.22 -15.00
CA GLY A 158 11.50 19.56 -14.56
C GLY A 158 10.85 19.56 -13.20
N GLY A 159 11.06 20.62 -12.43
CA GLY A 159 10.52 20.78 -11.06
C GLY A 159 9.37 21.77 -11.00
N GLY A 160 8.30 21.40 -10.30
CA GLY A 160 7.11 22.24 -10.10
C GLY A 160 6.20 22.33 -11.33
N ASP A 161 4.95 22.76 -11.10
CA ASP A 161 3.87 22.71 -12.08
C ASP A 161 4.14 23.44 -13.40
N GLN A 162 4.98 24.48 -13.39
CA GLN A 162 5.26 25.29 -14.58
C GLN A 162 6.45 24.80 -15.42
N LEU A 163 7.35 24.03 -14.82
CA LEU A 163 8.59 23.56 -15.46
C LEU A 163 8.56 22.05 -15.75
N TYR A 164 7.54 21.37 -15.29
CA TYR A 164 7.38 19.94 -15.52
C TYR A 164 6.99 19.67 -16.98
N TRP A 165 7.75 18.81 -17.65
CA TRP A 165 7.54 18.39 -19.03
C TRP A 165 7.27 16.87 -19.16
N GLY A 166 6.94 16.20 -18.07
CA GLY A 166 6.45 14.82 -18.05
C GLY A 166 4.98 14.73 -18.45
N GLU A 167 4.48 13.49 -18.56
CA GLU A 167 3.11 13.21 -19.02
C GLU A 167 2.11 13.09 -17.87
N GLN A 168 2.58 13.04 -16.63
CA GLN A 168 1.72 12.80 -15.48
C GLN A 168 1.00 14.08 -15.06
N ARG A 169 -0.33 14.04 -15.08
CA ARG A 169 -1.17 15.15 -14.65
C ARG A 169 -1.12 15.37 -13.14
N PHE A 170 -1.19 16.61 -12.70
CA PHE A 170 -1.36 17.06 -11.31
C PHE A 170 -0.24 16.70 -10.32
N SER A 171 0.86 16.09 -10.74
CA SER A 171 1.90 15.64 -9.81
C SER A 171 3.19 16.47 -9.87
N GLY A 172 3.39 17.24 -10.95
CA GLY A 172 4.60 18.06 -11.12
C GLY A 172 5.92 17.28 -11.02
N GLY A 173 5.91 15.96 -11.24
CA GLY A 173 7.11 15.13 -11.18
C GLY A 173 7.71 14.91 -9.79
N ALA A 174 7.00 15.25 -8.71
CA ALA A 174 7.50 15.28 -7.33
C ALA A 174 7.63 13.91 -6.64
N PHE A 175 8.23 12.92 -7.30
CA PHE A 175 8.42 11.56 -6.74
C PHE A 175 9.81 11.31 -6.17
N TYR A 176 10.54 12.35 -5.80
CA TYR A 176 11.90 12.18 -5.29
C TYR A 176 11.91 11.42 -3.95
N PHE A 177 12.50 10.24 -3.96
CA PHE A 177 12.66 9.38 -2.79
C PHE A 177 13.85 9.79 -1.92
N GLY A 178 14.86 10.39 -2.50
CA GLY A 178 16.10 10.80 -1.86
C GLY A 178 17.30 9.98 -2.31
N ALA A 179 18.32 10.63 -2.86
CA ALA A 179 19.54 9.96 -3.33
C ALA A 179 20.27 9.23 -2.20
N ILE A 180 20.28 9.80 -0.98
CA ILE A 180 20.89 9.18 0.20
C ILE A 180 20.14 7.91 0.60
N ALA A 181 18.80 7.96 0.63
CA ALA A 181 17.98 6.79 0.96
C ALA A 181 18.19 5.67 -0.07
N PHE A 182 18.26 6.02 -1.36
CA PHE A 182 18.54 5.08 -2.43
C PHE A 182 19.96 4.48 -2.32
N ALA A 183 20.97 5.31 -2.05
CA ALA A 183 22.35 4.84 -1.85
C ALA A 183 22.45 3.89 -0.64
N LEU A 184 21.76 4.20 0.48
CA LEU A 184 21.70 3.33 1.65
C LEU A 184 20.99 2.00 1.34
N MET A 185 19.92 2.04 0.56
CA MET A 185 19.24 0.82 0.09
C MET A 185 20.19 -0.06 -0.74
N LEU A 186 20.92 0.51 -1.70
CA LEU A 186 21.92 -0.22 -2.47
C LEU A 186 23.03 -0.77 -1.58
N ALA A 187 23.56 0.06 -0.66
CA ALA A 187 24.58 -0.37 0.30
C ALA A 187 24.10 -1.55 1.16
N PHE A 188 22.82 -1.57 1.57
CA PHE A 188 22.24 -2.70 2.28
C PHE A 188 22.33 -4.00 1.48
N PHE A 189 22.00 -3.96 0.18
CA PHE A 189 22.08 -5.15 -0.69
C PHE A 189 23.51 -5.67 -0.88
N PHE A 190 24.50 -4.78 -0.96
CA PHE A 190 25.88 -5.19 -1.24
C PHE A 190 26.70 -5.44 0.02
N VAL A 191 26.47 -4.72 1.11
CA VAL A 191 27.31 -4.74 2.33
C VAL A 191 26.58 -5.37 3.51
N GLY A 192 25.27 -5.32 3.56
CA GLY A 192 24.44 -5.83 4.66
C GLY A 192 24.64 -7.33 4.89
N ARG A 193 24.74 -7.73 6.17
CA ARG A 193 24.79 -9.13 6.62
C ARG A 193 23.52 -9.56 7.33
N ASP A 194 22.43 -8.80 7.17
CA ASP A 194 21.14 -9.11 7.79
C ASP A 194 20.54 -10.37 7.14
N PRO A 195 20.00 -11.31 7.94
CA PRO A 195 19.33 -12.50 7.40
C PRO A 195 18.09 -12.19 6.55
N LEU A 196 17.51 -11.00 6.65
CA LEU A 196 16.41 -10.55 5.78
C LEU A 196 16.85 -10.16 4.37
N ARG A 197 18.15 -10.01 4.14
CA ARG A 197 18.68 -9.61 2.84
C ARG A 197 18.31 -10.57 1.71
N PHE A 198 18.45 -11.87 1.94
CA PHE A 198 18.22 -12.90 0.92
C PHE A 198 16.75 -13.09 0.54
N PRO A 199 15.79 -13.07 1.48
CA PRO A 199 14.38 -13.13 1.12
C PRO A 199 13.86 -11.88 0.38
N LEU A 200 14.62 -10.78 0.44
CA LEU A 200 14.27 -9.52 -0.23
C LEU A 200 14.92 -9.38 -1.62
N MET A 201 15.82 -10.28 -2.00
CA MET A 201 16.38 -10.41 -3.34
C MET A 201 15.61 -11.41 -4.17
#